data_83f4dd8458c35629cb52320fd1d1a1dd
#
_entry.id   83f4dd8458c35629cb52320fd1d1a1dd
#
_cell.length_a   1.000
_cell.length_b   1.000
_cell.length_c   1.000
_cell.angle_alpha   90.00
_cell.angle_beta   90.00
_cell.angle_gamma   90.00
#
_symmetry.space_group_name_H-M   'P 1'
#
loop_
_entity.id
_entity.type
_entity.pdbx_description
1 polymer ?
#
loop_
_entity_poly.entity_id
_entity_poly.type
_entity_poly.pdbx_seq_one_letter_code
_entity_poly.pdbx_strand_id
1 'polypeptide(L)'
;MTRESNDVNMSWAERARLAEKSGADALIHIHAHSQESTSVTGVLASCQSSGNPYNGDLASESYALSSCIAGSVSQAAGAKNRGVKQTDTSSEINWSQVPVTALETGFLSNQQEELLLSQEEYQSRIAVGIADGLDQFFAGRR
;
A
#
# COMPACT_ATOMS: atom_id res chain seq x y z
N MET A 1 -10.13 3.76 9.52
CA MET A 1 -8.76 4.34 9.47
C MET A 1 -8.05 4.05 10.78
N THR A 2 -6.72 3.87 10.75
CA THR A 2 -5.93 3.59 11.96
C THR A 2 -5.68 4.80 12.85
N ARG A 3 -5.85 6.02 12.33
CA ARG A 3 -5.68 7.29 13.05
C ARG A 3 -6.76 8.28 12.64
N GLU A 4 -7.18 9.12 13.58
CA GLU A 4 -8.17 10.19 13.36
C GLU A 4 -7.53 11.59 13.37
N SER A 5 -6.25 11.69 13.77
CA SER A 5 -5.49 12.94 13.78
C SER A 5 -4.02 12.71 13.39
N ASN A 6 -3.29 13.78 13.08
CA ASN A 6 -1.88 13.73 12.65
C ASN A 6 -0.91 13.48 13.81
N ASP A 7 -1.29 13.79 15.05
CA ASP A 7 -0.39 13.77 16.22
C ASP A 7 -0.35 12.42 16.95
N VAL A 8 -0.95 11.37 16.36
CA VAL A 8 -0.97 10.04 16.96
C VAL A 8 0.20 9.22 16.41
N ASN A 9 1.14 8.88 17.28
CA ASN A 9 2.21 7.93 16.95
C ASN A 9 1.75 6.51 17.29
N MET A 10 1.66 5.65 16.28
CA MET A 10 1.32 4.23 16.40
C MET A 10 2.42 3.38 15.77
N SER A 11 2.89 2.40 16.51
CA SER A 11 3.81 1.38 15.98
C SER A 11 3.12 0.50 14.92
N TRP A 12 3.91 -0.17 14.09
CA TRP A 12 3.38 -1.11 13.08
C TRP A 12 2.58 -2.25 13.71
N ALA A 13 3.03 -2.76 14.87
CA ALA A 13 2.31 -3.78 15.62
C ALA A 13 0.95 -3.30 16.14
N GLU A 14 0.84 -2.04 16.58
CA GLU A 14 -0.44 -1.46 17.01
C GLU A 14 -1.40 -1.29 15.83
N ARG A 15 -0.91 -0.87 14.66
CA ARG A 15 -1.73 -0.76 13.44
C ARG A 15 -2.27 -2.12 13.00
N ALA A 16 -1.42 -3.15 13.00
CA ALA A 16 -1.82 -4.52 12.67
C ALA A 16 -2.87 -5.05 13.65
N ARG A 17 -2.67 -4.88 14.97
CA ARG A 17 -3.65 -5.26 15.98
C ARG A 17 -4.99 -4.52 15.85
N LEU A 18 -4.96 -3.26 15.44
CA LEU A 18 -6.19 -2.50 15.20
C LEU A 18 -6.97 -3.07 14.03
N ALA A 19 -6.30 -3.43 12.92
CA ALA A 19 -6.92 -4.10 11.79
C ALA A 19 -7.56 -5.44 12.20
N GLU A 20 -6.82 -6.28 12.93
CA GLU A 20 -7.31 -7.54 13.45
C GLU A 20 -8.54 -7.36 14.37
N LYS A 21 -8.45 -6.48 15.37
CA LYS A 21 -9.54 -6.22 16.33
C LYS A 21 -10.80 -5.63 15.68
N SER A 22 -10.66 -4.88 14.60
CA SER A 22 -11.78 -4.30 13.86
C SER A 22 -12.43 -5.31 12.90
N GLY A 23 -11.88 -6.53 12.77
CA GLY A 23 -12.34 -7.52 11.81
C GLY A 23 -12.13 -7.06 10.36
N ALA A 24 -11.04 -6.32 10.10
CA ALA A 24 -10.73 -5.87 8.76
C ALA A 24 -10.34 -7.05 7.85
N ASP A 25 -10.80 -7.03 6.62
CA ASP A 25 -10.49 -8.06 5.61
C ASP A 25 -9.16 -7.79 4.86
N ALA A 26 -8.62 -6.59 4.99
CA ALA A 26 -7.34 -6.18 4.41
C ALA A 26 -6.74 -4.98 5.16
N LEU A 27 -5.41 -4.82 5.06
CA LEU A 27 -4.67 -3.68 5.60
C LEU A 27 -3.84 -3.02 4.49
N ILE A 28 -3.99 -1.71 4.33
CA ILE A 28 -3.22 -0.92 3.36
C ILE A 28 -2.44 0.14 4.12
N HIS A 29 -1.12 0.11 4.00
CA HIS A 29 -0.24 1.19 4.41
C HIS A 29 0.02 2.10 3.21
N ILE A 30 -0.24 3.40 3.35
CA ILE A 30 -0.10 4.39 2.28
C ILE A 30 1.09 5.28 2.59
N HIS A 31 2.05 5.33 1.66
CA HIS A 31 3.30 6.08 1.78
C HIS A 31 3.58 6.92 0.54
N ALA A 32 4.42 7.91 0.71
CA ALA A 32 5.21 8.53 -0.33
C ALA A 32 6.69 8.22 -0.03
N HIS A 33 7.38 7.63 -0.98
CA HIS A 33 8.74 7.16 -0.80
C HIS A 33 9.80 8.20 -1.21
N SER A 34 11.05 7.96 -0.84
CA SER A 34 12.19 8.73 -1.31
C SER A 34 13.36 7.80 -1.62
N GLN A 35 14.08 8.07 -2.70
CA GLN A 35 15.27 7.31 -3.12
C GLN A 35 16.41 8.26 -3.47
N GLU A 36 17.63 7.75 -3.54
CA GLU A 36 18.80 8.52 -3.97
C GLU A 36 18.65 9.06 -5.40
N SER A 37 18.08 8.23 -6.30
CA SER A 37 17.81 8.65 -7.67
C SER A 37 16.56 9.49 -7.76
N THR A 38 16.70 10.73 -8.22
CA THR A 38 15.60 11.67 -8.48
C THR A 38 14.81 11.36 -9.75
N SER A 39 15.25 10.40 -10.56
CA SER A 39 14.55 9.98 -11.79
C SER A 39 13.50 8.90 -11.57
N VAL A 40 13.42 8.34 -10.36
CA VAL A 40 12.44 7.28 -10.05
C VAL A 40 11.06 7.89 -9.86
N THR A 41 10.06 7.31 -10.54
CA THR A 41 8.66 7.75 -10.51
C THR A 41 7.71 6.56 -10.51
N GLY A 42 6.46 6.76 -10.10
CA GLY A 42 5.37 5.81 -10.25
C GLY A 42 4.93 5.17 -8.95
N VAL A 43 3.99 4.24 -9.06
CA VAL A 43 3.34 3.53 -7.96
C VAL A 43 3.99 2.16 -7.78
N LEU A 44 4.38 1.84 -6.55
CA LEU A 44 4.95 0.54 -6.18
C LEU A 44 4.18 -0.02 -4.99
N ALA A 45 3.74 -1.27 -5.07
CA ALA A 45 3.22 -1.99 -3.91
C ALA A 45 4.25 -2.98 -3.37
N SER A 46 4.17 -3.28 -2.08
CA SER A 46 5.01 -4.30 -1.45
C SER A 46 4.16 -5.21 -0.56
N CYS A 47 4.48 -6.51 -0.56
CA CYS A 47 3.90 -7.51 0.33
C CYS A 47 4.95 -8.54 0.73
N GLN A 48 4.60 -9.47 1.62
CA GLN A 48 5.47 -10.59 2.01
C GLN A 48 5.58 -11.66 0.93
N SER A 49 6.62 -12.48 1.03
CA SER A 49 6.74 -13.72 0.25
C SER A 49 6.09 -14.92 0.96
N SER A 50 5.90 -16.03 0.25
CA SER A 50 5.43 -17.28 0.85
C SER A 50 6.44 -17.90 1.83
N GLY A 51 7.69 -17.47 1.80
CA GLY A 51 8.74 -17.88 2.74
C GLY A 51 8.81 -17.02 4.01
N ASN A 52 7.95 -16.00 4.15
CA ASN A 52 7.94 -15.15 5.32
C ASN A 52 7.60 -15.95 6.59
N PRO A 53 8.45 -15.92 7.64
CA PRO A 53 8.24 -16.73 8.84
C PRO A 53 7.09 -16.25 9.74
N TYR A 54 6.54 -15.07 9.49
CA TYR A 54 5.51 -14.45 10.33
C TYR A 54 4.10 -14.60 9.77
N ASN A 55 3.93 -14.43 8.45
CA ASN A 55 2.64 -14.41 7.78
C ASN A 55 2.73 -14.82 6.29
N GLY A 56 3.63 -15.75 5.97
CA GLY A 56 3.81 -16.26 4.61
C GLY A 56 2.60 -17.00 4.04
N ASP A 57 1.72 -17.52 4.90
CA ASP A 57 0.43 -18.11 4.54
C ASP A 57 -0.52 -17.11 3.87
N LEU A 58 -0.41 -15.82 4.19
CA LEU A 58 -1.17 -14.74 3.57
C LEU A 58 -0.54 -14.19 2.28
N ALA A 59 0.64 -14.69 1.87
CA ALA A 59 1.41 -14.10 0.76
C ALA A 59 0.63 -14.07 -0.56
N SER A 60 -0.12 -15.11 -0.87
CA SER A 60 -0.91 -15.18 -2.11
C SER A 60 -2.00 -14.10 -2.16
N GLU A 61 -2.74 -13.93 -1.05
CA GLU A 61 -3.80 -12.92 -0.96
C GLU A 61 -3.22 -11.51 -0.91
N SER A 62 -2.12 -11.30 -0.17
CA SER A 62 -1.42 -10.02 -0.11
C SER A 62 -0.84 -9.60 -1.46
N TYR A 63 -0.34 -10.57 -2.25
CA TYR A 63 0.13 -10.29 -3.60
C TYR A 63 -1.02 -9.89 -4.54
N ALA A 64 -2.16 -10.60 -4.47
CA ALA A 64 -3.35 -10.26 -5.24
C ALA A 64 -3.88 -8.86 -4.87
N LEU A 65 -3.99 -8.55 -3.57
CA LEU A 65 -4.35 -7.23 -3.06
C LEU A 65 -3.40 -6.15 -3.62
N SER A 66 -2.09 -6.37 -3.47
CA SER A 66 -1.05 -5.44 -3.92
C SER A 66 -1.13 -5.17 -5.42
N SER A 67 -1.38 -6.21 -6.22
CA SER A 67 -1.50 -6.11 -7.68
C SER A 67 -2.73 -5.31 -8.10
N CYS A 68 -3.89 -5.56 -7.50
CA CYS A 68 -5.12 -4.82 -7.76
C CYS A 68 -4.94 -3.33 -7.39
N ILE A 69 -4.41 -3.06 -6.19
CA ILE A 69 -4.20 -1.68 -5.70
C ILE A 69 -3.20 -0.93 -6.58
N ALA A 70 -2.01 -1.50 -6.85
CA ALA A 70 -0.99 -0.84 -7.67
C ALA A 70 -1.50 -0.56 -9.09
N GLY A 71 -2.23 -1.50 -9.69
CA GLY A 71 -2.82 -1.34 -11.01
C GLY A 71 -3.84 -0.22 -11.07
N SER A 72 -4.83 -0.25 -10.18
CA SER A 72 -5.92 0.72 -10.14
C SER A 72 -5.43 2.13 -9.79
N VAL A 73 -4.53 2.25 -8.81
CA VAL A 73 -3.94 3.56 -8.44
C VAL A 73 -3.13 4.14 -9.60
N SER A 74 -2.31 3.32 -10.25
CA SER A 74 -1.53 3.77 -11.43
C SER A 74 -2.43 4.27 -12.55
N GLN A 75 -3.53 3.59 -12.81
CA GLN A 75 -4.51 3.99 -13.82
C GLN A 75 -5.22 5.29 -13.44
N ALA A 76 -5.75 5.38 -12.22
CA ALA A 76 -6.50 6.55 -11.75
C ALA A 76 -5.62 7.81 -11.64
N ALA A 77 -4.39 7.67 -11.18
CA ALA A 77 -3.44 8.76 -11.03
C ALA A 77 -2.72 9.14 -12.34
N GLY A 78 -2.78 8.28 -13.37
CA GLY A 78 -1.98 8.44 -14.58
C GLY A 78 -0.48 8.23 -14.33
N ALA A 79 -0.13 7.42 -13.32
CA ALA A 79 1.23 7.18 -12.90
C ALA A 79 1.77 5.84 -13.46
N LYS A 80 3.10 5.73 -13.53
CA LYS A 80 3.75 4.48 -13.94
C LYS A 80 3.49 3.37 -12.91
N ASN A 81 2.95 2.23 -13.33
CA ASN A 81 2.86 1.04 -12.50
C ASN A 81 4.24 0.35 -12.41
N ARG A 82 4.79 0.23 -11.21
CA ARG A 82 6.06 -0.46 -10.94
C ARG A 82 5.85 -1.90 -10.46
N GLY A 83 4.60 -2.33 -10.35
CA GLY A 83 4.24 -3.68 -9.94
C GLY A 83 4.30 -3.90 -8.44
N VAL A 84 4.56 -5.16 -8.07
CA VAL A 84 4.61 -5.62 -6.68
C VAL A 84 6.00 -6.14 -6.36
N LYS A 85 6.58 -5.65 -5.25
CA LYS A 85 7.83 -6.14 -4.67
C LYS A 85 7.52 -7.03 -3.47
N GLN A 86 8.10 -8.23 -3.43
CA GLN A 86 8.04 -9.05 -2.23
C GLN A 86 9.21 -8.74 -1.28
N THR A 87 8.91 -8.65 0.02
CA THR A 87 9.90 -8.37 1.07
C THR A 87 9.49 -9.01 2.39
N ASP A 88 10.44 -9.61 3.09
CA ASP A 88 10.21 -10.29 4.38
C ASP A 88 10.88 -9.55 5.55
N THR A 89 11.44 -8.37 5.29
CA THR A 89 12.16 -7.57 6.28
C THR A 89 11.41 -6.33 6.74
N SER A 90 10.19 -6.09 6.24
CA SER A 90 9.37 -4.94 6.62
C SER A 90 8.46 -5.27 7.79
N SER A 91 8.68 -4.60 8.93
CA SER A 91 7.87 -4.79 10.13
C SER A 91 6.40 -4.34 9.96
N GLU A 92 6.11 -3.39 9.07
CA GLU A 92 4.75 -2.96 8.76
C GLU A 92 3.92 -4.06 8.07
N ILE A 93 4.59 -4.95 7.33
CA ILE A 93 3.98 -6.10 6.64
C ILE A 93 3.96 -7.31 7.58
N ASN A 94 5.07 -7.59 8.26
CA ASN A 94 5.26 -8.83 9.03
C ASN A 94 4.31 -8.98 10.22
N TRP A 95 3.80 -7.89 10.80
CA TRP A 95 2.85 -7.94 11.92
C TRP A 95 1.40 -8.18 11.51
N SER A 96 1.06 -8.11 10.23
CA SER A 96 -0.32 -8.25 9.77
C SER A 96 -0.80 -9.69 9.86
N GLN A 97 -2.03 -9.87 10.38
CA GLN A 97 -2.77 -11.14 10.41
C GLN A 97 -3.90 -11.15 9.36
N VAL A 98 -3.94 -10.17 8.50
CA VAL A 98 -4.84 -10.06 7.35
C VAL A 98 -4.03 -9.75 6.10
N PRO A 99 -4.55 -9.98 4.88
CA PRO A 99 -3.89 -9.58 3.65
C PRO A 99 -3.43 -8.13 3.72
N VAL A 100 -2.16 -7.86 3.38
CA VAL A 100 -1.53 -6.55 3.60
C VAL A 100 -0.75 -6.07 2.38
N THR A 101 -0.79 -4.77 2.14
CA THR A 101 0.08 -4.10 1.18
C THR A 101 0.64 -2.81 1.75
N ALA A 102 1.92 -2.54 1.49
CA ALA A 102 2.53 -1.23 1.62
C ALA A 102 2.59 -0.58 0.24
N LEU A 103 1.84 0.50 0.07
CA LEU A 103 1.67 1.22 -1.19
C LEU A 103 2.49 2.51 -1.19
N GLU A 104 3.47 2.59 -2.06
CA GLU A 104 4.19 3.81 -2.39
C GLU A 104 3.46 4.52 -3.53
N THR A 105 2.84 5.64 -3.23
CA THR A 105 1.99 6.39 -4.20
C THR A 105 2.79 7.31 -5.12
N GLY A 106 4.08 7.44 -4.90
CA GLY A 106 5.04 8.21 -5.66
C GLY A 106 6.33 8.46 -4.87
N PHE A 107 7.28 9.16 -5.48
CA PHE A 107 8.63 9.39 -4.95
C PHE A 107 8.88 10.88 -4.71
N LEU A 108 8.99 11.28 -3.43
CA LEU A 108 9.26 12.66 -3.01
C LEU A 108 10.66 13.15 -3.48
N SER A 109 11.57 12.22 -3.79
CA SER A 109 12.87 12.56 -4.40
C SER A 109 12.76 13.07 -5.85
N ASN A 110 11.62 12.82 -6.51
CA ASN A 110 11.31 13.36 -7.85
C ASN A 110 10.45 14.62 -7.71
N GLN A 111 10.98 15.76 -8.17
CA GLN A 111 10.32 17.06 -8.02
C GLN A 111 8.91 17.14 -8.64
N GLN A 112 8.70 16.44 -9.77
CA GLN A 112 7.39 16.44 -10.40
C GLN A 112 6.37 15.64 -9.59
N GLU A 113 6.76 14.48 -9.06
CA GLU A 113 5.87 13.68 -8.20
C GLU A 113 5.61 14.34 -6.85
N GLU A 114 6.61 15.00 -6.25
CA GLU A 114 6.42 15.79 -5.03
C GLU A 114 5.34 16.86 -5.22
N LEU A 115 5.41 17.60 -6.34
CA LEU A 115 4.40 18.61 -6.68
C LEU A 115 3.01 17.99 -6.91
N LEU A 116 2.93 16.86 -7.60
CA LEU A 116 1.66 16.14 -7.81
C LEU A 116 1.08 15.64 -6.48
N LEU A 117 1.90 15.02 -5.64
CA LEU A 117 1.48 14.48 -4.33
C LEU A 117 0.97 15.57 -3.37
N SER A 118 1.35 16.83 -3.56
CA SER A 118 0.86 17.96 -2.77
C SER A 118 -0.53 18.47 -3.23
N GLN A 119 -1.05 18.03 -4.38
CA GLN A 119 -2.31 18.49 -4.97
C GLN A 119 -3.48 17.62 -4.50
N GLU A 120 -4.54 18.22 -3.99
CA GLU A 120 -5.75 17.53 -3.54
C GLU A 120 -6.41 16.68 -4.65
N GLU A 121 -6.42 17.18 -5.87
CA GLU A 121 -6.97 16.45 -7.02
C GLU A 121 -6.19 15.14 -7.29
N TYR A 122 -4.86 15.19 -7.19
CA TYR A 122 -4.02 14.01 -7.37
C TYR A 122 -4.21 13.01 -6.22
N GLN A 123 -4.28 13.49 -4.97
CA GLN A 123 -4.58 12.67 -3.80
C GLN A 123 -5.96 12.02 -3.92
N SER A 124 -6.96 12.74 -4.41
CA SER A 124 -8.31 12.21 -4.66
C SER A 124 -8.30 11.09 -5.70
N ARG A 125 -7.54 11.24 -6.79
CA ARG A 125 -7.37 10.17 -7.79
C ARG A 125 -6.69 8.93 -7.20
N ILE A 126 -5.69 9.11 -6.35
CA ILE A 126 -5.06 7.99 -5.61
C ILE A 126 -6.10 7.28 -4.73
N ALA A 127 -6.91 8.03 -3.98
CA ALA A 127 -7.94 7.46 -3.11
C ALA A 127 -9.00 6.66 -3.90
N VAL A 128 -9.45 7.18 -5.05
CA VAL A 128 -10.34 6.45 -5.97
C VAL A 128 -9.67 5.17 -6.47
N GLY A 129 -8.41 5.24 -6.91
CA GLY A 129 -7.68 4.07 -7.35
C GLY A 129 -7.51 3.00 -6.27
N ILE A 130 -7.34 3.39 -5.00
CA ILE A 130 -7.30 2.44 -3.88
C ILE A 130 -8.68 1.77 -3.71
N ALA A 131 -9.77 2.53 -3.75
CA ALA A 131 -11.12 1.98 -3.64
C ALA A 131 -11.43 1.00 -4.78
N ASP A 132 -11.15 1.37 -6.03
CA ASP A 132 -11.34 0.52 -7.20
C ASP A 132 -10.50 -0.78 -7.11
N GLY A 133 -9.26 -0.67 -6.61
CA GLY A 133 -8.38 -1.82 -6.41
C GLY A 133 -8.89 -2.77 -5.32
N LEU A 134 -9.48 -2.25 -4.24
CA LEU A 134 -10.16 -3.04 -3.22
C LEU A 134 -11.38 -3.77 -3.79
N ASP A 135 -12.22 -3.08 -4.56
CA ASP A 135 -13.40 -3.68 -5.19
C ASP A 135 -13.00 -4.82 -6.13
N GLN A 136 -11.94 -4.65 -6.93
CA GLN A 136 -11.39 -5.71 -7.77
C GLN A 136 -10.87 -6.90 -6.96
N PHE A 137 -10.12 -6.65 -5.90
CA PHE A 137 -9.60 -7.69 -5.02
C PHE A 137 -10.71 -8.52 -4.40
N PHE A 138 -11.74 -7.88 -3.83
CA PHE A 138 -12.86 -8.58 -3.19
C PHE A 138 -13.79 -9.27 -4.21
N ALA A 139 -13.96 -8.72 -5.40
CA ALA A 139 -14.69 -9.40 -6.47
C ALA A 139 -14.03 -10.71 -6.92
N GLY A 140 -12.70 -10.75 -6.93
CA GLY A 140 -11.92 -11.95 -7.28
C GLY A 140 -11.90 -13.06 -6.21
N ARG A 141 -12.42 -12.79 -5.00
CA ARG A 141 -12.53 -13.77 -3.89
C ARG A 141 -13.86 -14.51 -3.81
N ARG A 142 -14.81 -14.22 -4.72
CA ARG A 142 -16.15 -14.83 -4.75
C ARG A 142 -16.18 -16.11 -5.56
#